data_92d047fe829c0ea64408d4f569ed434a
#
_entry.id   92d047fe829c0ea64408d4f569ed434a
#
_cell.length_a   1.000
_cell.length_b   1.000
_cell.length_c   1.000
_cell.angle_alpha   90.00
_cell.angle_beta   90.00
_cell.angle_gamma   90.00
#
_symmetry.space_group_name_H-M   'P 1'
#
loop_
_entity.id
_entity.type
_entity.pdbx_description
1 polymer ?
#
loop_
_entity_poly.entity_id
_entity_poly.type
_entity_poly.pdbx_seq_one_letter_code
_entity_poly.pdbx_strand_id
1 'polypeptide(L)'
;RVPEELRTLHESGIEVIEAIRLLLKIFMGHEQVDDIDHLGNRRVRTTGELLENQCRVGLARTERLIRERMTIHDTQNQGPLTPQRLVNSKTFSAVITDFFSRSQLSQFMDQTNPLSGLAHKRRLSALGPGGLSRERAGFEVRDVHPSHYGRICPIETPEGPNIGLISSLGLYAKINRFGFIETPYRVVQGGKVTDTVEYLPADVEEQYVIAQANAPLNADRTFAEKKVTCRYKTEFCDKPAAEVQYMDVAPMQVISIAAGLIPFLEHDDANRALMGANMMRQGVPLLRSERPYVGTGLEGVAAKDSRVIVCADQPGTVAYVCAEFIIVTPDGTLPAGKAKFDDNPAKGIRRYNLQKFRRCNAGTCFNQKPIVKHGQKVEVGDCLADGPATDQGELALGKNLLVAFMSWRGYNFEDAILVNERLVREDVLTSLHIVTFDCGARETKLGPEEITRDIPNVGEDALRN
;
A
#
# COMPACT_ATOMS: atom_id res chain seq x y z
N ARG A 1 -2.56 8.15 -19.98
CA ARG A 1 -2.33 8.62 -21.38
C ARG A 1 -2.56 7.43 -22.30
N VAL A 2 -3.54 7.54 -23.20
CA VAL A 2 -3.70 6.60 -24.31
C VAL A 2 -2.38 6.64 -25.11
N PRO A 3 -1.76 5.50 -25.46
CA PRO A 3 -0.56 5.47 -26.28
C PRO A 3 -0.73 6.34 -27.52
N GLU A 4 0.36 6.96 -27.96
CA GLU A 4 0.33 7.87 -29.12
C GLU A 4 -0.19 7.15 -30.37
N GLU A 5 0.12 5.86 -30.50
CA GLU A 5 -0.39 4.96 -31.53
C GLU A 5 -1.91 4.76 -31.49
N LEU A 6 -2.51 4.70 -30.28
CA LEU A 6 -3.96 4.60 -30.12
C LEU A 6 -4.67 5.97 -30.25
N ARG A 7 -3.93 7.09 -30.04
CA ARG A 7 -4.46 8.44 -30.34
C ARG A 7 -4.65 8.66 -31.83
N THR A 8 -3.69 8.23 -32.61
CA THR A 8 -3.77 8.33 -34.08
C THR A 8 -4.89 7.46 -34.65
N LEU A 9 -5.17 6.32 -34.06
CA LEU A 9 -6.30 5.45 -34.40
C LEU A 9 -7.64 6.14 -34.09
N HIS A 10 -7.76 6.77 -32.90
CA HIS A 10 -8.98 7.47 -32.49
C HIS A 10 -9.29 8.68 -33.39
N GLU A 11 -8.27 9.46 -33.73
CA GLU A 11 -8.39 10.63 -34.61
C GLU A 11 -8.76 10.25 -36.07
N SER A 12 -8.38 9.06 -36.51
CA SER A 12 -8.62 8.57 -37.88
C SER A 12 -9.92 7.82 -38.07
N GLY A 13 -10.68 7.53 -37.01
CA GLY A 13 -11.91 6.72 -37.07
C GLY A 13 -11.68 5.22 -37.38
N ILE A 14 -10.42 4.77 -37.44
CA ILE A 14 -10.05 3.38 -37.71
C ILE A 14 -10.57 2.46 -36.60
N GLU A 15 -10.64 2.94 -35.34
CA GLU A 15 -11.18 2.16 -34.23
C GLU A 15 -12.60 1.63 -34.49
N VAL A 16 -13.47 2.45 -35.08
CA VAL A 16 -14.84 2.03 -35.39
C VAL A 16 -14.86 0.91 -36.44
N ILE A 17 -13.98 1.03 -37.44
CA ILE A 17 -13.87 0.03 -38.52
C ILE A 17 -13.33 -1.27 -37.97
N GLU A 18 -12.28 -1.23 -37.12
CA GLU A 18 -11.71 -2.43 -36.50
C GLU A 18 -12.68 -3.06 -35.50
N ALA A 19 -13.44 -2.28 -34.74
CA ALA A 19 -14.50 -2.80 -33.87
C ALA A 19 -15.61 -3.54 -34.67
N ILE A 20 -16.03 -2.97 -35.81
CA ILE A 20 -17.00 -3.63 -36.72
C ILE A 20 -16.40 -4.91 -37.31
N ARG A 21 -15.12 -4.88 -37.71
CA ARG A 21 -14.42 -6.04 -38.24
C ARG A 21 -14.33 -7.17 -37.22
N LEU A 22 -13.99 -6.84 -35.97
CA LEU A 22 -13.96 -7.79 -34.87
C LEU A 22 -15.33 -8.40 -34.60
N LEU A 23 -16.38 -7.56 -34.51
CA LEU A 23 -17.75 -8.05 -34.34
C LEU A 23 -18.19 -9.00 -35.45
N LEU A 24 -17.84 -8.71 -36.72
CA LEU A 24 -18.13 -9.60 -37.83
C LEU A 24 -17.37 -10.93 -37.72
N LYS A 25 -16.12 -10.91 -37.30
CA LYS A 25 -15.32 -12.15 -37.09
C LYS A 25 -15.92 -12.99 -35.94
N ILE A 26 -16.33 -12.37 -34.82
CA ILE A 26 -17.01 -13.06 -33.72
C ILE A 26 -18.34 -13.66 -34.21
N PHE A 27 -19.14 -12.89 -34.97
CA PHE A 27 -20.41 -13.37 -35.54
C PHE A 27 -20.21 -14.55 -36.50
N MET A 28 -19.12 -14.56 -37.25
CA MET A 28 -18.75 -15.67 -38.16
C MET A 28 -18.14 -16.87 -37.41
N GLY A 29 -17.91 -16.79 -36.10
CA GLY A 29 -17.27 -17.85 -35.30
C GLY A 29 -15.75 -17.97 -35.51
N HIS A 30 -15.10 -16.98 -36.10
CA HIS A 30 -13.66 -16.94 -36.30
C HIS A 30 -12.87 -16.47 -35.11
N GLU A 31 -13.51 -15.71 -34.20
CA GLU A 31 -12.93 -15.22 -32.96
C GLU A 31 -13.94 -15.40 -31.81
N GLN A 32 -13.43 -15.49 -30.60
CA GLN A 32 -14.25 -15.57 -29.37
C GLN A 32 -14.42 -14.18 -28.75
N VAL A 33 -15.43 -14.03 -27.91
CA VAL A 33 -15.65 -12.81 -27.12
C VAL A 33 -14.55 -12.71 -26.08
N ASP A 34 -13.98 -11.51 -25.91
CA ASP A 34 -12.99 -11.24 -24.90
C ASP A 34 -13.54 -11.47 -23.48
N ASP A 35 -12.72 -12.05 -22.63
CA ASP A 35 -13.02 -12.19 -21.21
C ASP A 35 -12.89 -10.82 -20.51
N ILE A 36 -14.02 -10.33 -20.00
CA ILE A 36 -14.10 -9.02 -19.32
C ILE A 36 -13.29 -9.00 -18.03
N ASP A 37 -13.18 -10.14 -17.33
CA ASP A 37 -12.51 -10.23 -16.04
C ASP A 37 -11.00 -10.49 -16.15
N HIS A 38 -10.51 -10.75 -17.36
CA HIS A 38 -9.10 -10.89 -17.63
C HIS A 38 -8.32 -9.60 -17.37
N LEU A 39 -7.17 -9.67 -16.68
CA LEU A 39 -6.35 -8.49 -16.35
C LEU A 39 -5.68 -7.81 -17.55
N GLY A 40 -5.70 -8.44 -18.72
CA GLY A 40 -5.38 -7.80 -20.00
C GLY A 40 -6.42 -6.75 -20.43
N ASN A 41 -7.68 -6.89 -19.96
CA ASN A 41 -8.80 -6.01 -20.26
C ASN A 41 -9.18 -5.08 -19.09
N ARG A 42 -8.69 -5.37 -17.88
CA ARG A 42 -8.89 -4.57 -16.67
C ARG A 42 -7.61 -3.85 -16.30
N ARG A 43 -7.68 -2.53 -16.19
CA ARG A 43 -6.55 -1.71 -15.82
C ARG A 43 -6.78 -0.97 -14.50
N VAL A 44 -5.71 -0.60 -13.83
CA VAL A 44 -5.72 0.19 -12.62
C VAL A 44 -5.57 1.66 -12.99
N ARG A 45 -6.46 2.49 -12.46
CA ARG A 45 -6.30 3.95 -12.50
C ARG A 45 -5.47 4.38 -11.29
N THR A 46 -4.29 4.89 -11.54
CA THR A 46 -3.39 5.37 -10.49
C THR A 46 -3.85 6.70 -9.91
N THR A 47 -3.35 7.05 -8.73
CA THR A 47 -3.64 8.35 -8.09
C THR A 47 -3.32 9.53 -9.00
N GLY A 48 -2.23 9.45 -9.79
CA GLY A 48 -1.85 10.49 -10.74
C GLY A 48 -2.91 10.70 -11.82
N GLU A 49 -3.46 9.63 -12.40
CA GLU A 49 -4.53 9.69 -13.40
C GLU A 49 -5.83 10.26 -12.82
N LEU A 50 -6.19 9.85 -11.60
CA LEU A 50 -7.39 10.37 -10.92
C LEU A 50 -7.26 11.87 -10.66
N LEU A 51 -6.09 12.34 -10.23
CA LEU A 51 -5.81 13.77 -10.03
C LEU A 51 -5.76 14.52 -11.36
N GLU A 52 -5.16 13.97 -12.42
CA GLU A 52 -5.15 14.58 -13.75
C GLU A 52 -6.59 14.85 -14.24
N ASN A 53 -7.48 13.88 -14.07
CA ASN A 53 -8.90 14.04 -14.44
C ASN A 53 -9.55 15.19 -13.67
N GLN A 54 -9.30 15.32 -12.36
CA GLN A 54 -9.84 16.42 -11.56
C GLN A 54 -9.22 17.78 -11.95
N CYS A 55 -7.93 17.82 -12.24
CA CYS A 55 -7.27 19.01 -12.76
C CYS A 55 -7.88 19.45 -14.10
N ARG A 56 -8.15 18.51 -15.00
CA ARG A 56 -8.81 18.77 -16.28
C ARG A 56 -10.20 19.39 -16.10
N VAL A 57 -11.01 18.83 -15.20
CA VAL A 57 -12.34 19.38 -14.84
C VAL A 57 -12.20 20.78 -14.23
N GLY A 58 -11.23 20.99 -13.33
CA GLY A 58 -10.97 22.28 -12.69
C GLY A 58 -10.55 23.35 -13.69
N LEU A 59 -9.68 23.00 -14.64
CA LEU A 59 -9.23 23.92 -15.71
C LEU A 59 -10.35 24.26 -16.67
N ALA A 60 -11.16 23.28 -17.08
CA ALA A 60 -12.32 23.53 -17.97
C ALA A 60 -13.36 24.46 -17.32
N ARG A 61 -13.63 24.29 -16.01
CA ARG A 61 -14.49 25.22 -15.27
C ARG A 61 -13.89 26.63 -15.18
N THR A 62 -12.58 26.72 -14.94
CA THR A 62 -11.87 28.00 -14.87
C THR A 62 -11.88 28.71 -16.23
N GLU A 63 -11.63 27.99 -17.33
CA GLU A 63 -11.73 28.50 -18.68
C GLU A 63 -13.11 29.08 -18.99
N ARG A 64 -14.17 28.33 -18.67
CA ARG A 64 -15.54 28.81 -18.88
C ARG A 64 -15.82 30.12 -18.14
N LEU A 65 -15.42 30.20 -16.86
CA LEU A 65 -15.59 31.41 -16.06
C LEU A 65 -14.79 32.59 -16.58
N ILE A 66 -13.58 32.36 -17.12
CA ILE A 66 -12.78 33.41 -17.75
C ILE A 66 -13.49 33.95 -19.00
N ARG A 67 -14.00 33.08 -19.87
CA ARG A 67 -14.78 33.47 -21.06
C ARG A 67 -16.00 34.29 -20.67
N GLU A 68 -16.79 33.83 -19.69
CA GLU A 68 -17.95 34.56 -19.19
C GLU A 68 -17.58 35.96 -18.69
N ARG A 69 -16.49 36.09 -17.91
CA ARG A 69 -16.00 37.39 -17.43
C ARG A 69 -15.49 38.29 -18.54
N MET A 70 -14.84 37.75 -19.53
CA MET A 70 -14.40 38.52 -20.71
C MET A 70 -15.61 39.08 -21.45
N THR A 71 -16.64 38.28 -21.73
CA THR A 71 -17.86 38.70 -22.39
C THR A 71 -18.62 39.79 -21.62
N ILE A 72 -18.71 39.64 -20.28
CA ILE A 72 -19.36 40.63 -19.42
C ILE A 72 -18.57 41.95 -19.42
N HIS A 73 -17.24 41.87 -19.38
CA HIS A 73 -16.38 43.04 -19.37
C HIS A 73 -16.48 43.80 -20.69
N ASP A 74 -16.51 43.11 -21.83
CA ASP A 74 -16.65 43.72 -23.17
C ASP A 74 -18.00 44.43 -23.31
N THR A 75 -19.08 43.87 -22.72
CA THR A 75 -20.40 44.50 -22.73
C THR A 75 -20.52 45.72 -21.83
N GLN A 76 -19.72 45.80 -20.75
CA GLN A 76 -19.79 46.88 -19.76
C GLN A 76 -18.76 48.02 -19.96
N ASN A 77 -17.91 47.93 -20.96
CA ASN A 77 -16.84 48.95 -21.27
C ASN A 77 -16.01 49.36 -20.06
N GLN A 78 -15.67 48.44 -19.16
CA GLN A 78 -14.88 48.68 -17.96
C GLN A 78 -13.39 48.62 -18.28
N GLY A 79 -12.68 49.71 -18.35
CA GLY A 79 -11.22 49.89 -18.37
C GLY A 79 -10.32 48.67 -18.68
N PRO A 80 -9.00 48.74 -18.59
CA PRO A 80 -8.11 47.65 -19.01
C PRO A 80 -8.30 46.38 -18.12
N LEU A 81 -8.46 45.25 -18.79
CA LEU A 81 -8.65 43.94 -18.17
C LEU A 81 -7.31 43.34 -17.79
N THR A 82 -7.13 42.98 -16.55
CA THR A 82 -5.91 42.30 -16.07
C THR A 82 -6.13 40.83 -15.81
N PRO A 83 -5.12 39.96 -16.00
CA PRO A 83 -5.24 38.52 -15.74
C PRO A 83 -5.68 38.22 -14.30
N GLN A 84 -5.27 39.01 -13.31
CA GLN A 84 -5.66 38.85 -11.89
C GLN A 84 -7.15 39.05 -11.63
N ARG A 85 -7.83 39.90 -12.44
CA ARG A 85 -9.28 40.09 -12.36
C ARG A 85 -10.06 38.96 -13.05
N LEU A 86 -9.47 38.37 -14.10
CA LEU A 86 -10.07 37.30 -14.89
C LEU A 86 -10.00 35.96 -14.17
N VAL A 87 -8.80 35.59 -13.70
CA VAL A 87 -8.52 34.25 -13.15
C VAL A 87 -8.91 34.20 -11.68
N ASN A 88 -9.79 33.27 -11.33
CA ASN A 88 -10.11 32.94 -9.95
C ASN A 88 -9.53 31.57 -9.59
N SER A 89 -8.41 31.54 -8.87
CA SER A 89 -7.74 30.31 -8.44
C SER A 89 -8.60 29.45 -7.52
N LYS A 90 -9.55 30.05 -6.81
CA LYS A 90 -10.45 29.31 -5.87
C LYS A 90 -11.32 28.27 -6.60
N THR A 91 -11.66 28.52 -7.86
CA THR A 91 -12.45 27.57 -8.67
C THR A 91 -11.70 26.28 -8.91
N PHE A 92 -10.41 26.38 -9.24
CA PHE A 92 -9.55 25.24 -9.47
C PHE A 92 -9.25 24.50 -8.14
N SER A 93 -8.80 25.23 -7.11
CA SER A 93 -8.45 24.64 -5.81
C SER A 93 -9.66 23.98 -5.13
N ALA A 94 -10.88 24.53 -5.32
CA ALA A 94 -12.08 23.92 -4.79
C ALA A 94 -12.36 22.51 -5.35
N VAL A 95 -12.10 22.27 -6.66
CA VAL A 95 -12.28 20.95 -7.29
C VAL A 95 -11.31 19.93 -6.69
N ILE A 96 -10.06 20.34 -6.49
CA ILE A 96 -9.03 19.46 -5.89
C ILE A 96 -9.36 19.16 -4.43
N THR A 97 -9.74 20.19 -3.66
CA THR A 97 -10.16 20.02 -2.25
C THR A 97 -11.38 19.10 -2.15
N ASP A 98 -12.36 19.28 -3.03
CA ASP A 98 -13.58 18.45 -3.05
C ASP A 98 -13.25 16.98 -3.34
N PHE A 99 -12.32 16.70 -4.27
CA PHE A 99 -11.84 15.35 -4.54
C PHE A 99 -11.24 14.69 -3.29
N PHE A 100 -10.31 15.36 -2.60
CA PHE A 100 -9.70 14.79 -1.40
C PHE A 100 -10.67 14.67 -0.22
N SER A 101 -11.69 15.53 -0.13
CA SER A 101 -12.64 15.53 0.99
C SER A 101 -13.83 14.58 0.79
N ARG A 102 -14.26 14.34 -0.46
CA ARG A 102 -15.52 13.64 -0.75
C ARG A 102 -15.40 12.39 -1.62
N SER A 103 -14.25 12.20 -2.29
CA SER A 103 -14.09 11.01 -3.13
C SER A 103 -14.03 9.74 -2.29
N GLN A 104 -14.74 8.69 -2.73
CA GLN A 104 -14.69 7.36 -2.11
C GLN A 104 -13.29 6.72 -2.16
N LEU A 105 -12.47 7.13 -3.13
CA LEU A 105 -11.10 6.63 -3.32
C LEU A 105 -10.07 7.40 -2.49
N SER A 106 -10.42 8.60 -2.01
CA SER A 106 -9.61 9.34 -1.03
C SER A 106 -10.05 8.89 0.37
N GLN A 107 -9.20 8.11 1.02
CA GLN A 107 -9.51 7.48 2.29
C GLN A 107 -8.54 7.93 3.37
N PHE A 108 -9.02 7.95 4.61
CA PHE A 108 -8.18 8.17 5.77
C PHE A 108 -7.22 6.98 5.92
N MET A 109 -5.90 7.24 5.94
CA MET A 109 -4.91 6.16 5.94
C MET A 109 -5.02 5.32 7.21
N ASP A 110 -5.09 4.01 7.05
CA ASP A 110 -4.99 3.07 8.15
C ASP A 110 -3.56 3.09 8.69
N GLN A 111 -3.40 3.51 9.93
CA GLN A 111 -2.12 3.70 10.63
C GLN A 111 -2.06 2.94 11.95
N THR A 112 -2.85 1.92 12.13
CA THR A 112 -2.86 1.12 13.36
C THR A 112 -1.47 0.56 13.65
N ASN A 113 -0.83 0.00 12.61
CA ASN A 113 0.55 -0.49 12.66
C ASN A 113 1.25 -0.25 11.31
N PRO A 114 2.57 -0.49 11.19
CA PRO A 114 3.30 -0.31 9.95
C PRO A 114 2.75 -1.12 8.77
N LEU A 115 2.33 -2.36 9.02
CA LEU A 115 1.76 -3.25 8.01
C LEU A 115 0.42 -2.73 7.47
N SER A 116 -0.44 -2.20 8.33
CA SER A 116 -1.76 -1.69 7.92
C SER A 116 -1.61 -0.50 6.95
N GLY A 117 -0.69 0.42 7.22
CA GLY A 117 -0.39 1.55 6.34
C GLY A 117 0.18 1.09 5.00
N LEU A 118 1.09 0.12 5.00
CA LEU A 118 1.70 -0.42 3.79
C LEU A 118 0.68 -1.17 2.93
N ALA A 119 -0.13 -2.06 3.54
CA ALA A 119 -1.19 -2.79 2.86
C ALA A 119 -2.26 -1.85 2.29
N HIS A 120 -2.63 -0.78 3.00
CA HIS A 120 -3.59 0.21 2.51
C HIS A 120 -3.13 0.91 1.22
N LYS A 121 -1.84 1.23 1.12
CA LYS A 121 -1.25 1.85 -0.08
C LYS A 121 -1.18 0.90 -1.28
N ARG A 122 -1.18 -0.41 -1.05
CA ARG A 122 -1.15 -1.46 -2.09
C ARG A 122 -2.53 -2.05 -2.39
N ARG A 123 -3.59 -1.43 -1.90
CA ARG A 123 -4.95 -1.91 -2.07
C ARG A 123 -5.50 -1.53 -3.44
N LEU A 124 -6.19 -2.47 -4.08
CA LEU A 124 -6.90 -2.31 -5.34
C LEU A 124 -8.39 -2.35 -5.06
N SER A 125 -9.11 -1.30 -5.42
CA SER A 125 -10.57 -1.21 -5.24
C SER A 125 -11.27 -1.26 -6.58
N ALA A 126 -12.26 -2.13 -6.73
CA ALA A 126 -13.16 -2.15 -7.88
C ALA A 126 -14.30 -1.14 -7.73
N LEU A 127 -14.45 -0.53 -6.57
CA LEU A 127 -15.50 0.43 -6.22
C LEU A 127 -15.11 1.87 -6.57
N GLY A 128 -16.08 2.76 -6.56
CA GLY A 128 -15.86 4.19 -6.69
C GLY A 128 -16.24 4.76 -8.06
N PRO A 129 -15.91 6.04 -8.32
CA PRO A 129 -16.28 6.71 -9.57
C PRO A 129 -15.66 6.01 -10.79
N GLY A 130 -16.52 5.57 -11.71
CA GLY A 130 -16.14 4.79 -12.90
C GLY A 130 -15.80 3.33 -12.62
N GLY A 131 -16.04 2.85 -11.40
CA GLY A 131 -15.99 1.44 -11.00
C GLY A 131 -17.37 0.83 -10.82
N LEU A 132 -17.41 -0.28 -10.08
CA LEU A 132 -18.65 -1.03 -9.78
C LEU A 132 -19.34 -0.48 -8.52
N SER A 133 -20.64 -0.71 -8.40
CA SER A 133 -21.36 -0.60 -7.13
C SER A 133 -21.47 -1.98 -6.47
N ARG A 134 -21.48 -2.02 -5.13
CA ARG A 134 -21.61 -3.29 -4.37
C ARG A 134 -22.79 -4.14 -4.80
N GLU A 135 -23.92 -3.50 -5.07
CA GLU A 135 -25.19 -4.14 -5.40
C GLU A 135 -25.21 -4.72 -6.81
N ARG A 136 -24.42 -4.13 -7.73
CA ARG A 136 -24.32 -4.57 -9.13
C ARG A 136 -23.18 -5.56 -9.39
N ALA A 137 -22.30 -5.76 -8.42
CA ALA A 137 -21.20 -6.70 -8.53
C ALA A 137 -21.69 -8.13 -8.29
N GLY A 138 -21.77 -8.92 -9.35
CA GLY A 138 -22.07 -10.36 -9.31
C GLY A 138 -20.94 -11.18 -8.72
N PHE A 139 -21.08 -12.51 -8.72
CA PHE A 139 -20.07 -13.44 -8.23
C PHE A 139 -18.84 -13.46 -9.14
N GLU A 140 -19.01 -13.37 -10.45
CA GLU A 140 -17.94 -13.44 -11.46
C GLU A 140 -16.83 -12.41 -11.21
N VAL A 141 -17.21 -11.16 -10.90
CA VAL A 141 -16.25 -10.07 -10.63
C VAL A 141 -15.51 -10.26 -9.28
N ARG A 142 -16.09 -11.05 -8.37
CA ARG A 142 -15.54 -11.30 -7.02
C ARG A 142 -14.63 -12.52 -6.97
N ASP A 143 -14.72 -13.38 -7.97
CA ASP A 143 -13.94 -14.60 -8.04
C ASP A 143 -12.47 -14.33 -8.40
N VAL A 144 -11.62 -15.29 -8.09
CA VAL A 144 -10.21 -15.26 -8.47
C VAL A 144 -10.08 -15.76 -9.90
N HIS A 145 -9.59 -14.86 -10.77
CA HIS A 145 -9.32 -15.21 -12.17
C HIS A 145 -7.90 -15.74 -12.34
N PRO A 146 -7.62 -16.68 -13.27
CA PRO A 146 -6.26 -17.19 -13.54
C PRO A 146 -5.22 -16.10 -13.86
N SER A 147 -5.63 -15.01 -14.54
CA SER A 147 -4.77 -13.85 -14.83
C SER A 147 -4.30 -13.07 -13.58
N HIS A 148 -4.91 -13.33 -12.41
CA HIS A 148 -4.50 -12.75 -11.14
C HIS A 148 -3.13 -13.27 -10.63
N TYR A 149 -2.67 -14.39 -11.18
CA TYR A 149 -1.41 -15.02 -10.77
C TYR A 149 -0.24 -14.03 -10.79
N GLY A 150 0.43 -13.90 -9.64
CA GLY A 150 1.55 -12.97 -9.46
C GLY A 150 1.19 -11.47 -9.50
N ARG A 151 -0.07 -11.09 -9.73
CA ARG A 151 -0.55 -9.70 -9.83
C ARG A 151 -1.42 -9.30 -8.67
N ILE A 152 -2.43 -10.11 -8.36
CA ILE A 152 -3.39 -9.87 -7.29
C ILE A 152 -3.36 -11.05 -6.34
N CYS A 153 -3.23 -10.78 -5.05
CA CYS A 153 -3.24 -11.84 -4.03
C CYS A 153 -4.62 -12.51 -3.98
N PRO A 154 -4.69 -13.86 -4.10
CA PRO A 154 -5.95 -14.57 -4.04
C PRO A 154 -6.53 -14.71 -2.62
N ILE A 155 -5.71 -14.46 -1.59
CA ILE A 155 -6.05 -14.67 -0.19
C ILE A 155 -6.51 -13.37 0.48
N GLU A 156 -5.79 -12.27 0.28
CA GLU A 156 -6.04 -11.02 1.00
C GLU A 156 -7.22 -10.24 0.38
N THR A 157 -8.39 -10.39 0.97
CA THR A 157 -9.61 -9.63 0.66
C THR A 157 -10.40 -9.42 1.95
N PRO A 158 -11.24 -8.36 2.07
CA PRO A 158 -12.14 -8.20 3.20
C PRO A 158 -13.16 -9.33 3.30
N GLU A 159 -13.61 -9.60 4.51
CA GLU A 159 -14.77 -10.44 4.76
C GLU A 159 -16.06 -9.61 4.68
N GLY A 160 -17.15 -10.22 4.20
CA GLY A 160 -18.44 -9.56 4.11
C GLY A 160 -18.77 -8.94 2.74
N PRO A 161 -19.52 -7.82 2.67
CA PRO A 161 -20.09 -7.33 1.42
C PRO A 161 -19.07 -6.87 0.37
N ASN A 162 -17.86 -6.58 0.77
CA ASN A 162 -16.76 -6.13 -0.11
C ASN A 162 -15.83 -7.26 -0.56
N ILE A 163 -16.16 -8.52 -0.28
CA ILE A 163 -15.34 -9.66 -0.67
C ILE A 163 -15.11 -9.66 -2.19
N GLY A 164 -13.86 -9.87 -2.62
CA GLY A 164 -13.46 -9.87 -4.02
C GLY A 164 -13.46 -8.51 -4.72
N LEU A 165 -14.11 -7.47 -4.16
CA LEU A 165 -14.14 -6.11 -4.73
C LEU A 165 -12.98 -5.24 -4.26
N ILE A 166 -12.39 -5.59 -3.13
CA ILE A 166 -11.18 -4.96 -2.60
C ILE A 166 -10.14 -6.05 -2.50
N SER A 167 -9.07 -5.91 -3.23
CA SER A 167 -7.95 -6.85 -3.30
C SER A 167 -6.63 -6.17 -3.03
N SER A 168 -5.57 -6.94 -2.89
CA SER A 168 -4.21 -6.44 -2.64
C SER A 168 -3.28 -6.82 -3.77
N LEU A 169 -2.40 -5.90 -4.12
CA LEU A 169 -1.37 -6.11 -5.14
C LEU A 169 -0.39 -7.21 -4.70
N GLY A 170 -0.01 -8.10 -5.61
CA GLY A 170 1.00 -9.13 -5.38
C GLY A 170 2.35 -8.52 -4.97
N LEU A 171 3.18 -9.30 -4.27
CA LEU A 171 4.41 -8.83 -3.65
C LEU A 171 5.36 -8.14 -4.64
N TYR A 172 5.58 -8.76 -5.81
CA TYR A 172 6.50 -8.25 -6.84
C TYR A 172 5.79 -7.55 -8.00
N ALA A 173 4.46 -7.46 -7.96
CA ALA A 173 3.68 -6.85 -9.03
C ALA A 173 3.93 -5.34 -9.11
N LYS A 174 3.92 -4.83 -10.34
CA LYS A 174 4.03 -3.40 -10.67
C LYS A 174 2.89 -3.00 -11.59
N ILE A 175 2.59 -1.71 -11.61
CA ILE A 175 1.64 -1.13 -12.55
C ILE A 175 2.45 -0.41 -13.62
N ASN A 176 2.21 -0.76 -14.89
CA ASN A 176 2.89 -0.14 -16.01
C ASN A 176 2.32 1.27 -16.31
N ARG A 177 2.94 1.97 -17.27
CA ARG A 177 2.52 3.32 -17.66
C ARG A 177 1.10 3.42 -18.23
N PHE A 178 0.53 2.29 -18.66
CA PHE A 178 -0.83 2.21 -19.21
C PHE A 178 -1.87 1.82 -18.16
N GLY A 179 -1.45 1.43 -16.96
CA GLY A 179 -2.31 0.99 -15.87
C GLY A 179 -2.50 -0.52 -15.77
N PHE A 180 -1.85 -1.33 -16.59
CA PHE A 180 -1.91 -2.78 -16.47
C PHE A 180 -0.93 -3.29 -15.42
N ILE A 181 -1.33 -4.35 -14.73
CA ILE A 181 -0.50 -4.96 -13.70
C ILE A 181 0.44 -5.97 -14.36
N GLU A 182 1.72 -5.83 -14.09
CA GLU A 182 2.79 -6.68 -14.59
C GLU A 182 3.43 -7.45 -13.44
N THR A 183 3.90 -8.66 -13.72
CA THR A 183 4.63 -9.50 -12.78
C THR A 183 5.98 -9.92 -13.36
N PRO A 184 7.04 -10.09 -12.54
CA PRO A 184 8.36 -10.41 -13.02
C PRO A 184 8.53 -11.90 -13.30
N TYR A 185 9.25 -12.22 -14.36
CA TYR A 185 9.66 -13.57 -14.73
C TYR A 185 11.13 -13.59 -15.09
N ARG A 186 11.81 -14.70 -14.79
CA ARG A 186 13.17 -14.96 -15.26
C ARG A 186 13.12 -15.51 -16.67
N VAL A 187 13.94 -14.98 -17.56
CA VAL A 187 14.04 -15.45 -18.95
C VAL A 187 14.78 -16.78 -18.99
N VAL A 188 14.24 -17.74 -19.71
CA VAL A 188 14.86 -19.06 -19.95
C VAL A 188 15.29 -19.14 -21.42
N GLN A 189 16.56 -19.49 -21.66
CA GLN A 189 17.12 -19.65 -23.00
C GLN A 189 17.68 -21.05 -23.15
N GLY A 190 17.08 -21.84 -24.07
CA GLY A 190 17.54 -23.20 -24.36
C GLY A 190 17.55 -24.12 -23.13
N GLY A 191 16.57 -23.99 -22.21
CA GLY A 191 16.48 -24.80 -20.99
C GLY A 191 17.39 -24.31 -19.84
N LYS A 192 18.06 -23.18 -20.00
CA LYS A 192 18.89 -22.54 -18.95
C LYS A 192 18.24 -21.25 -18.45
N VAL A 193 18.07 -21.13 -17.13
CA VAL A 193 17.51 -19.95 -16.48
C VAL A 193 18.57 -18.84 -16.40
N THR A 194 18.23 -17.65 -16.88
CA THR A 194 19.11 -16.48 -16.87
C THR A 194 18.84 -15.60 -15.65
N ASP A 195 19.73 -14.64 -15.37
CA ASP A 195 19.52 -13.61 -14.32
C ASP A 195 18.66 -12.43 -14.83
N THR A 196 18.32 -12.43 -16.12
CA THR A 196 17.48 -11.38 -16.70
C THR A 196 16.05 -11.57 -16.24
N VAL A 197 15.48 -10.50 -15.70
CA VAL A 197 14.08 -10.46 -15.25
C VAL A 197 13.29 -9.51 -16.13
N GLU A 198 12.19 -9.99 -16.68
CA GLU A 198 11.27 -9.22 -17.50
C GLU A 198 9.90 -9.14 -16.81
N TYR A 199 9.25 -8.00 -16.94
CA TYR A 199 7.89 -7.78 -16.40
C TYR A 199 6.89 -7.97 -17.55
N LEU A 200 5.97 -8.92 -17.37
CA LEU A 200 4.97 -9.27 -18.38
C LEU A 200 3.56 -8.90 -17.90
N PRO A 201 2.76 -8.21 -18.72
CA PRO A 201 1.33 -8.08 -18.52
C PRO A 201 0.60 -9.39 -18.82
N ALA A 202 -0.67 -9.52 -18.42
CA ALA A 202 -1.39 -10.78 -18.46
C ALA A 202 -1.63 -11.32 -19.90
N ASP A 203 -1.91 -10.43 -20.83
CA ASP A 203 -2.16 -10.74 -22.24
C ASP A 203 -0.92 -11.31 -22.96
N VAL A 204 0.24 -10.79 -22.62
CA VAL A 204 1.53 -11.25 -23.16
C VAL A 204 1.96 -12.56 -22.51
N GLU A 205 1.73 -12.70 -21.19
CA GLU A 205 2.08 -13.89 -20.43
C GLU A 205 1.43 -15.17 -20.96
N GLU A 206 0.17 -15.11 -21.38
CA GLU A 206 -0.57 -16.27 -21.89
C GLU A 206 0.04 -16.92 -23.13
N GLN A 207 0.90 -16.19 -23.84
CA GLN A 207 1.54 -16.68 -25.04
C GLN A 207 2.76 -17.57 -24.75
N TYR A 208 3.25 -17.56 -23.52
CA TYR A 208 4.50 -18.21 -23.11
C TYR A 208 4.29 -19.39 -22.18
N VAL A 209 5.22 -20.34 -22.26
CA VAL A 209 5.32 -21.47 -21.33
C VAL A 209 6.19 -21.07 -20.15
N ILE A 210 5.62 -21.08 -18.94
CA ILE A 210 6.24 -20.56 -17.72
C ILE A 210 6.42 -21.69 -16.72
N ALA A 211 7.66 -21.95 -16.31
CA ALA A 211 7.98 -22.91 -15.26
C ALA A 211 7.72 -22.33 -13.87
N GLN A 212 7.36 -23.19 -12.93
CA GLN A 212 7.19 -22.83 -11.53
C GLN A 212 8.54 -22.51 -10.87
N ALA A 213 8.52 -21.63 -9.85
CA ALA A 213 9.74 -21.22 -9.12
C ALA A 213 10.43 -22.35 -8.34
N ASN A 214 9.69 -23.42 -8.01
CA ASN A 214 10.18 -24.59 -7.28
C ASN A 214 10.75 -25.69 -8.21
N ALA A 215 10.76 -25.49 -9.54
CA ALA A 215 11.34 -26.46 -10.45
C ALA A 215 12.82 -26.70 -10.12
N PRO A 216 13.24 -27.98 -10.02
CA PRO A 216 14.61 -28.32 -9.65
C PRO A 216 15.61 -27.87 -10.72
N LEU A 217 16.62 -27.12 -10.30
CA LEU A 217 17.71 -26.64 -11.17
C LEU A 217 19.04 -27.29 -10.82
N ASN A 218 19.85 -27.59 -11.84
CA ASN A 218 21.23 -27.99 -11.68
C ASN A 218 22.11 -26.80 -11.25
N ALA A 219 23.37 -27.07 -10.87
CA ALA A 219 24.35 -26.03 -10.54
C ALA A 219 24.59 -25.04 -11.70
N ASP A 220 24.43 -25.49 -12.93
CA ASP A 220 24.55 -24.68 -14.15
C ASP A 220 23.28 -23.89 -14.49
N ARG A 221 22.26 -23.91 -13.60
CA ARG A 221 20.94 -23.29 -13.78
C ARG A 221 20.13 -23.87 -14.96
N THR A 222 20.43 -25.07 -15.38
CA THR A 222 19.58 -25.84 -16.30
C THR A 222 18.56 -26.64 -15.52
N PHE A 223 17.40 -26.93 -16.12
CA PHE A 223 16.41 -27.78 -15.45
C PHE A 223 16.99 -29.20 -15.25
N ALA A 224 16.82 -29.75 -14.04
CA ALA A 224 17.30 -31.08 -13.68
C ALA A 224 16.49 -32.17 -14.36
N GLU A 225 15.23 -31.94 -14.65
CA GLU A 225 14.28 -32.87 -15.24
C GLU A 225 14.05 -32.56 -16.72
N LYS A 226 13.84 -33.60 -17.52
CA LYS A 226 13.53 -33.46 -18.97
C LYS A 226 12.12 -32.89 -19.21
N LYS A 227 11.19 -33.12 -18.28
CA LYS A 227 9.85 -32.56 -18.27
C LYS A 227 9.69 -31.71 -17.05
N VAL A 228 9.20 -30.49 -17.22
CA VAL A 228 9.01 -29.49 -16.16
C VAL A 228 7.53 -29.16 -16.08
N THR A 229 6.99 -29.09 -14.88
CA THR A 229 5.63 -28.63 -14.65
C THR A 229 5.58 -27.12 -14.94
N CYS A 230 4.80 -26.77 -15.93
CA CYS A 230 4.69 -25.41 -16.46
C CYS A 230 3.23 -24.95 -16.44
N ARG A 231 3.06 -23.65 -16.46
CA ARG A 231 1.79 -22.99 -16.71
C ARG A 231 1.79 -22.48 -18.16
N TYR A 232 0.76 -22.84 -18.89
CA TYR A 232 0.53 -22.36 -20.25
C TYR A 232 -0.94 -21.97 -20.39
N LYS A 233 -1.19 -20.71 -20.70
CA LYS A 233 -2.52 -20.11 -20.60
C LYS A 233 -3.08 -20.29 -19.19
N THR A 234 -4.21 -20.95 -19.03
CA THR A 234 -4.89 -21.18 -17.72
C THR A 234 -4.59 -22.55 -17.13
N GLU A 235 -3.87 -23.43 -17.83
CA GLU A 235 -3.68 -24.82 -17.42
C GLU A 235 -2.24 -25.11 -16.99
N PHE A 236 -2.13 -26.06 -16.03
CA PHE A 236 -0.85 -26.65 -15.67
C PHE A 236 -0.59 -27.86 -16.53
N CYS A 237 0.57 -27.91 -17.16
CA CYS A 237 0.98 -28.99 -18.05
C CYS A 237 2.47 -29.28 -17.91
N ASP A 238 2.84 -30.53 -18.13
CA ASP A 238 4.24 -30.94 -18.19
C ASP A 238 4.78 -30.72 -19.59
N LYS A 239 5.75 -29.84 -19.73
CA LYS A 239 6.41 -29.52 -20.99
C LYS A 239 7.89 -29.90 -20.98
N PRO A 240 8.49 -30.19 -22.15
CA PRO A 240 9.93 -30.39 -22.25
C PRO A 240 10.68 -29.11 -21.80
N ALA A 241 11.79 -29.27 -21.09
CA ALA A 241 12.62 -28.14 -20.62
C ALA A 241 13.06 -27.19 -21.75
N ALA A 242 13.18 -27.68 -22.98
CA ALA A 242 13.55 -26.84 -24.13
C ALA A 242 12.44 -25.90 -24.63
N GLU A 243 11.17 -26.17 -24.29
CA GLU A 243 10.02 -25.36 -24.69
C GLU A 243 9.73 -24.26 -23.66
N VAL A 244 10.36 -24.31 -22.46
CA VAL A 244 10.15 -23.32 -21.39
C VAL A 244 10.83 -22.02 -21.77
N GLN A 245 10.08 -20.93 -21.73
CA GLN A 245 10.55 -19.60 -22.13
C GLN A 245 10.78 -18.70 -20.92
N TYR A 246 10.00 -18.87 -19.86
CA TYR A 246 10.10 -18.10 -18.61
C TYR A 246 9.99 -19.01 -17.39
N MET A 247 10.43 -18.50 -16.26
CA MET A 247 10.31 -19.13 -14.95
C MET A 247 9.89 -18.11 -13.91
N ASP A 248 9.03 -18.49 -12.98
CA ASP A 248 8.66 -17.66 -11.83
C ASP A 248 9.90 -17.25 -11.02
N VAL A 249 9.90 -16.03 -10.50
CA VAL A 249 11.05 -15.51 -9.71
C VAL A 249 11.11 -16.17 -8.34
N ALA A 250 9.97 -16.27 -7.67
CA ALA A 250 9.86 -16.88 -6.34
C ALA A 250 8.42 -17.36 -6.10
N PRO A 251 8.20 -18.36 -5.23
CA PRO A 251 6.85 -18.82 -4.88
C PRO A 251 6.01 -17.71 -4.22
N MET A 252 6.64 -16.80 -3.49
CA MET A 252 5.96 -15.68 -2.81
C MET A 252 5.38 -14.62 -3.75
N GLN A 253 5.67 -14.66 -5.06
CA GLN A 253 5.14 -13.65 -5.98
C GLN A 253 3.61 -13.67 -6.12
N VAL A 254 2.97 -14.80 -5.78
CA VAL A 254 1.51 -14.99 -5.89
C VAL A 254 0.74 -14.25 -4.81
N ILE A 255 1.35 -14.00 -3.67
CA ILE A 255 0.71 -13.46 -2.47
C ILE A 255 1.06 -12.00 -2.22
N SER A 256 0.27 -11.34 -1.36
CA SER A 256 0.50 -9.97 -0.89
C SER A 256 1.51 -9.95 0.26
N ILE A 257 1.88 -8.74 0.70
CA ILE A 257 2.80 -8.54 1.83
C ILE A 257 2.22 -9.13 3.11
N ALA A 258 0.94 -8.88 3.42
CA ALA A 258 0.32 -9.39 4.63
C ALA A 258 0.25 -10.93 4.64
N ALA A 259 -0.15 -11.54 3.54
CA ALA A 259 -0.14 -12.99 3.41
C ALA A 259 1.28 -13.58 3.46
N GLY A 260 2.26 -12.88 2.90
CA GLY A 260 3.66 -13.30 2.89
C GLY A 260 4.36 -13.24 4.27
N LEU A 261 3.77 -12.58 5.25
CA LEU A 261 4.24 -12.57 6.63
C LEU A 261 3.72 -13.75 7.48
N ILE A 262 2.82 -14.57 6.94
CA ILE A 262 2.33 -15.76 7.63
C ILE A 262 3.35 -16.89 7.48
N PRO A 263 3.98 -17.36 8.59
CA PRO A 263 4.88 -18.49 8.53
C PRO A 263 4.09 -19.77 8.23
N PHE A 264 4.68 -20.67 7.44
CA PHE A 264 4.07 -21.94 7.01
C PHE A 264 2.70 -21.79 6.33
N LEU A 265 2.54 -20.72 5.54
CA LEU A 265 1.30 -20.40 4.83
C LEU A 265 0.80 -21.56 3.96
N GLU A 266 1.70 -22.33 3.37
CA GLU A 266 1.42 -23.47 2.52
C GLU A 266 0.67 -24.63 3.25
N HIS A 267 0.70 -24.63 4.57
CA HIS A 267 -0.01 -25.61 5.41
C HIS A 267 -1.37 -25.12 5.91
N ASP A 268 -1.68 -23.84 5.68
CA ASP A 268 -2.93 -23.24 6.15
C ASP A 268 -4.01 -23.28 5.06
N ASP A 269 -5.26 -23.45 5.49
CA ASP A 269 -6.41 -23.24 4.61
C ASP A 269 -6.53 -21.77 4.20
N ALA A 270 -6.92 -21.53 2.94
CA ALA A 270 -7.04 -20.18 2.40
C ALA A 270 -7.97 -19.28 3.22
N ASN A 271 -9.07 -19.81 3.75
CA ASN A 271 -10.01 -19.07 4.60
C ASN A 271 -9.35 -18.56 5.88
N ARG A 272 -8.53 -19.41 6.54
CA ARG A 272 -7.82 -19.04 7.77
C ARG A 272 -6.64 -18.13 7.50
N ALA A 273 -5.95 -18.30 6.40
CA ALA A 273 -4.92 -17.38 5.93
C ALA A 273 -5.48 -15.96 5.66
N LEU A 274 -6.66 -15.87 5.04
CA LEU A 274 -7.38 -14.61 4.84
C LEU A 274 -7.68 -13.92 6.17
N MET A 275 -8.27 -14.64 7.11
CA MET A 275 -8.57 -14.12 8.46
C MET A 275 -7.28 -13.65 9.15
N GLY A 276 -6.21 -14.45 9.12
CA GLY A 276 -4.91 -14.11 9.70
C GLY A 276 -4.29 -12.85 9.09
N ALA A 277 -4.29 -12.72 7.77
CA ALA A 277 -3.81 -11.54 7.07
C ALA A 277 -4.60 -10.28 7.46
N ASN A 278 -5.93 -10.38 7.57
CA ASN A 278 -6.79 -9.30 8.03
C ASN A 278 -6.52 -8.92 9.49
N MET A 279 -6.33 -9.90 10.39
CA MET A 279 -6.05 -9.67 11.80
C MET A 279 -4.67 -9.05 12.05
N MET A 280 -3.63 -9.41 11.30
CA MET A 280 -2.31 -8.78 11.42
C MET A 280 -2.37 -7.26 11.19
N ARG A 281 -3.24 -6.78 10.31
CA ARG A 281 -3.42 -5.34 10.07
C ARG A 281 -4.10 -4.60 11.23
N GLN A 282 -4.75 -5.31 12.16
CA GLN A 282 -5.44 -4.75 13.33
C GLN A 282 -4.56 -4.75 14.58
N GLY A 283 -3.37 -5.35 14.54
CA GLY A 283 -2.46 -5.43 15.68
C GLY A 283 -2.04 -4.05 16.19
N VAL A 284 -2.30 -3.79 17.47
CA VAL A 284 -1.95 -2.51 18.12
C VAL A 284 -0.48 -2.52 18.54
N PRO A 285 0.29 -1.45 18.31
CA PRO A 285 1.67 -1.34 18.78
C PRO A 285 1.74 -1.41 20.31
N LEU A 286 2.57 -2.30 20.82
CA LEU A 286 2.79 -2.47 22.25
C LEU A 286 3.87 -1.54 22.77
N LEU A 287 3.92 -1.31 24.09
CA LEU A 287 5.01 -0.57 24.75
C LEU A 287 6.38 -1.20 24.48
N ARG A 288 6.42 -2.52 24.48
CA ARG A 288 7.60 -3.33 24.16
C ARG A 288 7.16 -4.46 23.25
N SER A 289 7.28 -4.28 21.96
CA SER A 289 7.08 -5.33 20.97
C SER A 289 8.30 -6.26 20.92
N GLU A 290 8.11 -7.46 20.40
CA GLU A 290 9.18 -8.45 20.19
C GLU A 290 9.10 -8.97 18.77
N ARG A 291 10.26 -9.11 18.12
CA ARG A 291 10.33 -9.78 16.83
C ARG A 291 9.92 -11.25 16.96
N PRO A 292 9.25 -11.82 15.95
CA PRO A 292 8.85 -13.21 15.97
C PRO A 292 10.07 -14.12 15.95
N TYR A 293 10.03 -15.23 16.71
CA TYR A 293 11.09 -16.25 16.65
C TYR A 293 11.09 -17.01 15.32
N VAL A 294 9.92 -17.18 14.72
CA VAL A 294 9.75 -17.78 13.40
C VAL A 294 9.17 -16.73 12.48
N GLY A 295 9.91 -16.38 11.44
CA GLY A 295 9.53 -15.39 10.46
C GLY A 295 9.71 -15.89 9.03
N THR A 296 9.28 -15.10 8.07
CA THR A 296 9.35 -15.38 6.64
C THR A 296 10.51 -14.68 5.92
N GLY A 297 11.21 -13.78 6.62
CA GLY A 297 12.25 -12.93 6.06
C GLY A 297 11.73 -11.63 5.42
N LEU A 298 10.42 -11.44 5.34
CA LEU A 298 9.80 -10.20 4.84
C LEU A 298 9.66 -9.13 5.92
N GLU A 299 9.83 -9.45 7.18
CA GLU A 299 9.62 -8.56 8.32
C GLU A 299 10.52 -7.32 8.25
N GLY A 300 11.79 -7.50 7.92
CA GLY A 300 12.74 -6.40 7.76
C GLY A 300 12.44 -5.51 6.56
N VAL A 301 12.03 -6.12 5.43
CA VAL A 301 11.64 -5.38 4.22
C VAL A 301 10.36 -4.59 4.49
N ALA A 302 9.35 -5.20 5.10
CA ALA A 302 8.09 -4.55 5.44
C ALA A 302 8.30 -3.37 6.40
N ALA A 303 9.19 -3.50 7.40
CA ALA A 303 9.54 -2.42 8.31
C ALA A 303 10.21 -1.25 7.60
N LYS A 304 11.16 -1.51 6.68
CA LYS A 304 11.83 -0.48 5.87
C LYS A 304 10.87 0.24 4.93
N ASP A 305 10.09 -0.51 4.18
CA ASP A 305 9.16 0.03 3.16
C ASP A 305 7.99 0.80 3.78
N SER A 306 7.58 0.47 4.99
CA SER A 306 6.59 1.23 5.76
C SER A 306 7.09 2.62 6.18
N ARG A 307 8.41 2.85 6.15
CA ARG A 307 9.09 4.09 6.57
C ARG A 307 8.83 4.51 8.01
N VAL A 308 8.49 3.58 8.87
CA VAL A 308 8.31 3.86 10.31
C VAL A 308 9.63 3.79 11.07
N ILE A 309 10.60 3.00 10.58
CA ILE A 309 11.97 2.96 11.08
C ILE A 309 12.82 4.04 10.41
N VAL A 310 13.86 4.47 11.10
CA VAL A 310 14.83 5.43 10.57
C VAL A 310 16.05 4.66 10.14
N CYS A 311 16.38 4.72 8.84
CA CYS A 311 17.57 4.09 8.27
C CYS A 311 18.61 5.13 7.90
N ALA A 312 19.90 4.73 7.94
CA ALA A 312 20.99 5.56 7.47
C ALA A 312 20.92 5.75 5.95
N ASP A 313 21.00 6.98 5.48
CA ASP A 313 21.06 7.33 4.05
C ASP A 313 22.51 7.47 3.54
N GLN A 314 23.48 7.52 4.45
CA GLN A 314 24.91 7.58 4.14
C GLN A 314 25.73 6.78 5.17
N PRO A 315 26.89 6.25 4.79
CA PRO A 315 27.77 5.54 5.71
C PRO A 315 28.45 6.51 6.66
N GLY A 316 28.78 6.05 7.86
CA GLY A 316 29.49 6.88 8.83
C GLY A 316 29.60 6.23 10.20
N THR A 317 29.93 7.05 11.20
CA THR A 317 30.00 6.66 12.62
C THR A 317 29.04 7.52 13.42
N VAL A 318 28.30 6.90 14.32
CA VAL A 318 27.34 7.58 15.19
C VAL A 318 28.08 8.48 16.19
N ALA A 319 28.01 9.80 15.97
CA ALA A 319 28.70 10.79 16.80
C ALA A 319 27.88 11.23 18.03
N TYR A 320 26.54 11.13 17.94
CA TYR A 320 25.66 11.51 19.05
C TYR A 320 24.32 10.79 18.94
N VAL A 321 23.80 10.37 20.09
CA VAL A 321 22.47 9.72 20.20
C VAL A 321 21.72 10.32 21.38
N CYS A 322 20.50 10.74 21.14
CA CYS A 322 19.54 11.08 22.19
C CYS A 322 18.13 10.59 21.81
N ALA A 323 17.17 10.81 22.69
CA ALA A 323 15.80 10.40 22.41
C ALA A 323 15.13 11.16 21.26
N GLU A 324 15.62 12.35 20.90
CA GLU A 324 15.02 13.22 19.90
C GLU A 324 15.69 13.15 18.53
N PHE A 325 17.00 12.87 18.51
CA PHE A 325 17.75 12.80 17.24
C PHE A 325 19.03 11.98 17.36
N ILE A 326 19.52 11.56 16.20
CA ILE A 326 20.80 10.85 16.03
C ILE A 326 21.65 11.66 15.05
N ILE A 327 22.96 11.77 15.32
CA ILE A 327 23.92 12.41 14.40
C ILE A 327 24.92 11.37 13.96
N VAL A 328 25.07 11.25 12.65
CA VAL A 328 26.06 10.41 11.98
C VAL A 328 27.08 11.32 11.29
N THR A 329 28.36 11.05 11.50
CA THR A 329 29.48 11.78 10.89
C THR A 329 30.49 10.79 10.31
N PRO A 330 31.34 11.18 9.36
CA PRO A 330 32.31 10.26 8.76
C PRO A 330 33.31 9.71 9.77
N ASP A 331 33.70 10.50 10.75
CA ASP A 331 34.77 10.22 11.73
C ASP A 331 34.26 9.94 13.17
N GLY A 332 32.94 10.07 13.42
CA GLY A 332 32.37 9.89 14.75
C GLY A 332 32.58 11.05 15.71
N THR A 333 33.08 12.20 15.22
CA THR A 333 33.28 13.39 16.04
C THR A 333 32.27 14.47 15.72
N LEU A 334 31.84 15.22 16.76
CA LEU A 334 30.95 16.35 16.57
C LEU A 334 31.74 17.61 16.22
N PRO A 335 31.27 18.46 15.30
CA PRO A 335 31.89 19.74 15.01
C PRO A 335 31.86 20.66 16.23
N ALA A 336 32.87 21.53 16.35
CA ALA A 336 32.94 22.51 17.44
C ALA A 336 31.99 23.69 17.17
N GLY A 337 31.43 24.29 18.24
CA GLY A 337 30.67 25.53 18.17
C GLY A 337 29.14 25.40 18.22
N LYS A 338 28.42 26.48 17.88
CA LYS A 338 26.96 26.55 17.95
C LYS A 338 26.25 25.59 16.95
N ALA A 339 26.88 25.29 15.83
CA ALA A 339 26.37 24.37 14.77
C ALA A 339 26.63 22.88 15.09
N LYS A 340 26.91 22.54 16.34
CA LYS A 340 27.27 21.19 16.81
C LYS A 340 26.23 20.10 16.43
N PHE A 341 24.98 20.48 16.39
CA PHE A 341 23.85 19.57 16.17
C PHE A 341 23.12 19.84 14.85
N ASP A 342 23.66 20.68 13.98
CA ASP A 342 23.01 21.03 12.72
C ASP A 342 23.31 19.99 11.63
N ASP A 343 22.33 19.78 10.75
CA ASP A 343 22.49 18.94 9.56
C ASP A 343 23.39 19.65 8.54
N ASN A 344 24.46 18.97 8.08
CA ASN A 344 25.36 19.51 7.07
C ASN A 344 25.84 18.42 6.13
N PRO A 345 24.99 18.05 5.13
CA PRO A 345 25.31 16.98 4.19
C PRO A 345 26.58 17.23 3.37
N ALA A 346 26.94 18.50 3.11
CA ALA A 346 28.15 18.85 2.38
C ALA A 346 29.43 18.47 3.12
N LYS A 347 29.38 18.34 4.47
CA LYS A 347 30.47 17.87 5.33
C LYS A 347 30.27 16.42 5.77
N GLY A 348 29.28 15.70 5.21
CA GLY A 348 28.97 14.33 5.63
C GLY A 348 28.31 14.22 6.99
N ILE A 349 27.82 15.32 7.57
CA ILE A 349 27.12 15.34 8.86
C ILE A 349 25.63 15.22 8.60
N ARG A 350 25.03 14.15 9.11
CA ARG A 350 23.60 13.90 8.98
C ARG A 350 22.91 13.86 10.33
N ARG A 351 21.82 14.62 10.45
CA ARG A 351 20.95 14.62 11.61
C ARG A 351 19.64 13.93 11.30
N TYR A 352 19.35 12.87 12.01
CA TYR A 352 18.10 12.10 11.92
C TYR A 352 17.21 12.46 13.10
N ASN A 353 16.14 13.23 12.85
CA ASN A 353 15.17 13.60 13.88
C ASN A 353 14.19 12.44 14.10
N LEU A 354 13.92 12.12 15.38
CA LEU A 354 13.03 11.06 15.80
C LEU A 354 11.68 11.63 16.22
N GLN A 355 10.61 11.00 15.76
CA GLN A 355 9.26 11.38 16.15
C GLN A 355 8.93 10.77 17.51
N LYS A 356 8.44 11.62 18.43
CA LYS A 356 8.14 11.22 19.81
C LYS A 356 6.67 11.38 20.11
N PHE A 357 6.03 10.31 20.60
CA PHE A 357 4.67 10.29 21.13
C PHE A 357 3.63 11.02 20.27
N ARG A 358 3.72 10.84 18.96
CA ARG A 358 2.78 11.43 18.02
C ARG A 358 1.54 10.55 17.93
N ARG A 359 0.37 11.18 17.90
CA ARG A 359 -0.90 10.47 17.65
C ARG A 359 -0.99 10.02 16.19
N CYS A 360 -1.29 8.74 15.98
CA CYS A 360 -1.67 8.19 14.68
C CYS A 360 -3.16 8.40 14.38
N ASN A 361 -3.57 8.19 13.14
CA ASN A 361 -4.96 8.33 12.72
C ASN A 361 -5.93 7.45 13.55
N ALA A 362 -5.51 6.25 13.91
CA ALA A 362 -6.28 5.31 14.73
C ALA A 362 -6.17 5.56 16.25
N GLY A 363 -5.55 6.67 16.68
CA GLY A 363 -5.33 6.96 18.08
C GLY A 363 -4.18 6.21 18.74
N THR A 364 -3.46 5.37 18.00
CA THR A 364 -2.26 4.69 18.50
C THR A 364 -1.08 5.64 18.60
N CYS A 365 -0.08 5.27 19.40
CA CYS A 365 1.09 6.08 19.65
C CYS A 365 2.20 5.77 18.63
N PHE A 366 2.64 6.77 17.89
CA PHE A 366 3.84 6.73 17.06
C PHE A 366 5.02 7.25 17.85
N ASN A 367 5.97 6.39 18.17
CA ASN A 367 7.18 6.74 18.91
C ASN A 367 8.38 6.02 18.35
N GLN A 368 9.43 6.77 18.01
CA GLN A 368 10.69 6.21 17.51
C GLN A 368 11.73 6.15 18.64
N LYS A 369 12.44 5.01 18.72
CA LYS A 369 13.46 4.74 19.73
C LYS A 369 14.79 4.43 19.05
N PRO A 370 15.90 5.11 19.41
CA PRO A 370 17.22 4.78 18.86
C PRO A 370 17.65 3.38 19.31
N ILE A 371 18.24 2.62 18.41
CA ILE A 371 18.81 1.28 18.68
C ILE A 371 20.33 1.29 18.59
N VAL A 372 20.92 2.30 17.93
CA VAL A 372 22.36 2.45 17.76
C VAL A 372 23.01 3.09 18.99
N LYS A 373 24.29 2.81 19.17
CA LYS A 373 25.10 3.36 20.26
C LYS A 373 26.13 4.36 19.72
N HIS A 374 26.55 5.30 20.58
CA HIS A 374 27.64 6.21 20.26
C HIS A 374 28.90 5.44 19.83
N GLY A 375 29.56 5.89 18.79
CA GLY A 375 30.75 5.27 18.21
C GLY A 375 30.48 4.07 17.31
N GLN A 376 29.23 3.66 17.11
CA GLN A 376 28.87 2.56 16.22
C GLN A 376 29.04 3.00 14.75
N LYS A 377 29.68 2.16 13.94
CA LYS A 377 29.75 2.33 12.49
C LYS A 377 28.46 1.87 11.87
N VAL A 378 27.96 2.63 10.90
CA VAL A 378 26.72 2.36 10.17
C VAL A 378 26.94 2.48 8.67
N GLU A 379 26.29 1.61 7.92
CA GLU A 379 26.26 1.61 6.46
C GLU A 379 24.93 2.12 5.94
N VAL A 380 24.86 2.38 4.63
CA VAL A 380 23.60 2.80 3.99
C VAL A 380 22.54 1.70 4.13
N GLY A 381 21.38 2.06 4.66
CA GLY A 381 20.26 1.14 4.88
C GLY A 381 20.23 0.46 6.25
N ASP A 382 21.26 0.69 7.11
CA ASP A 382 21.22 0.21 8.50
C ASP A 382 20.14 0.92 9.30
N CYS A 383 19.45 0.19 10.17
CA CYS A 383 18.43 0.74 11.04
C CYS A 383 19.07 1.51 12.20
N LEU A 384 18.75 2.81 12.31
CA LEU A 384 19.21 3.69 13.39
C LEU A 384 18.23 3.77 14.54
N ALA A 385 16.94 3.74 14.23
CA ALA A 385 15.88 3.81 15.24
C ALA A 385 14.66 2.98 14.83
N ASP A 386 14.14 2.25 15.79
CA ASP A 386 12.88 1.52 15.67
C ASP A 386 11.68 2.46 15.78
N GLY A 387 10.59 2.10 15.11
CA GLY A 387 9.28 2.76 15.19
C GLY A 387 8.26 1.95 16.02
N PRO A 388 6.97 2.28 15.89
CA PRO A 388 5.91 1.48 16.50
C PRO A 388 5.87 0.07 15.89
N ALA A 389 5.60 -0.93 16.71
CA ALA A 389 5.52 -2.34 16.32
C ALA A 389 6.73 -2.82 15.49
N THR A 390 7.93 -2.37 15.85
CA THR A 390 9.20 -2.86 15.29
C THR A 390 10.19 -3.16 16.39
N ASP A 391 11.10 -4.10 16.14
CA ASP A 391 12.18 -4.50 17.04
C ASP A 391 13.41 -4.86 16.22
N GLN A 392 14.54 -4.19 16.48
CA GLN A 392 15.80 -4.34 15.76
C GLN A 392 15.70 -4.19 14.24
N GLY A 393 14.83 -3.29 13.76
CA GLY A 393 14.59 -3.04 12.34
C GLY A 393 13.67 -4.05 11.65
N GLU A 394 13.10 -4.99 12.39
CA GLU A 394 12.14 -5.96 11.89
C GLU A 394 10.73 -5.66 12.41
N LEU A 395 9.71 -6.07 11.65
CA LEU A 395 8.32 -5.92 12.04
C LEU A 395 8.00 -6.83 13.24
N ALA A 396 7.45 -6.25 14.30
CA ALA A 396 7.12 -6.91 15.56
C ALA A 396 5.69 -6.52 15.98
N LEU A 397 4.69 -7.28 15.49
CA LEU A 397 3.27 -6.96 15.68
C LEU A 397 2.73 -7.32 17.07
N GLY A 398 3.52 -7.98 17.90
CA GLY A 398 3.06 -8.46 19.22
C GLY A 398 4.18 -8.97 20.08
N LYS A 399 3.89 -10.04 20.81
CA LYS A 399 4.77 -10.74 21.77
C LYS A 399 4.81 -12.23 21.47
N ASN A 400 5.94 -12.86 21.77
CA ASN A 400 6.05 -14.32 21.78
C ASN A 400 5.51 -14.85 23.10
N LEU A 401 4.38 -15.53 23.06
CA LEU A 401 3.68 -16.04 24.23
C LEU A 401 3.66 -17.57 24.24
N LEU A 402 3.74 -18.16 25.42
CA LEU A 402 3.50 -19.59 25.61
C LEU A 402 1.98 -19.84 25.55
N VAL A 403 1.55 -20.68 24.59
CA VAL A 403 0.14 -20.97 24.33
C VAL A 403 -0.15 -22.43 24.62
N ALA A 404 -1.26 -22.73 25.30
CA ALA A 404 -1.80 -24.07 25.45
C ALA A 404 -3.05 -24.25 24.58
N PHE A 405 -3.04 -25.27 23.72
CA PHE A 405 -4.18 -25.64 22.88
C PHE A 405 -5.03 -26.71 23.56
N MET A 406 -6.03 -26.27 24.29
CA MET A 406 -6.95 -27.16 25.00
C MET A 406 -8.28 -26.46 25.28
N SER A 407 -9.36 -27.23 25.48
CA SER A 407 -10.59 -26.68 26.01
C SER A 407 -10.45 -26.35 27.49
N TRP A 408 -10.96 -25.21 27.95
CA TRP A 408 -10.88 -24.78 29.34
C TRP A 408 -12.23 -24.36 29.87
N ARG A 409 -12.93 -25.28 30.54
CA ARG A 409 -14.22 -25.06 31.23
C ARG A 409 -15.27 -24.31 30.40
N GLY A 410 -15.21 -24.40 29.09
CA GLY A 410 -16.10 -23.67 28.17
C GLY A 410 -15.80 -22.17 27.97
N TYR A 411 -14.83 -21.58 28.72
CA TYR A 411 -14.54 -20.16 28.61
C TYR A 411 -13.78 -19.76 27.34
N ASN A 412 -13.24 -20.73 26.61
CA ASN A 412 -12.60 -20.52 25.28
C ASN A 412 -13.43 -21.14 24.15
N PHE A 413 -14.77 -21.14 24.30
CA PHE A 413 -15.68 -21.61 23.26
C PHE A 413 -15.60 -20.74 22.02
N GLU A 414 -15.58 -21.35 20.84
CA GLU A 414 -15.36 -20.72 19.54
C GLU A 414 -14.00 -19.98 19.45
N ASP A 415 -14.02 -18.67 19.20
CA ASP A 415 -12.81 -17.84 19.02
C ASP A 415 -12.34 -17.16 20.32
N ALA A 416 -12.92 -17.51 21.47
CA ALA A 416 -12.54 -16.94 22.76
C ALA A 416 -11.16 -17.43 23.21
N ILE A 417 -10.34 -16.51 23.72
CA ILE A 417 -8.99 -16.76 24.23
C ILE A 417 -8.91 -16.36 25.69
N LEU A 418 -8.40 -17.26 26.53
CA LEU A 418 -8.09 -16.96 27.94
C LEU A 418 -6.65 -16.46 28.03
N VAL A 419 -6.46 -15.37 28.75
CA VAL A 419 -5.13 -14.82 29.04
C VAL A 419 -4.77 -15.01 30.52
N ASN A 420 -3.50 -15.26 30.80
CA ASN A 420 -3.00 -15.38 32.15
C ASN A 420 -2.90 -13.99 32.79
N GLU A 421 -3.26 -13.87 34.08
CA GLU A 421 -3.16 -12.62 34.85
C GLU A 421 -1.75 -12.02 34.87
N ARG A 422 -0.71 -12.85 34.73
CA ARG A 422 0.69 -12.38 34.61
C ARG A 422 0.87 -11.38 33.46
N LEU A 423 0.19 -11.59 32.31
CA LEU A 423 0.29 -10.70 31.15
C LEU A 423 -0.22 -9.29 31.47
N VAL A 424 -1.24 -9.18 32.32
CA VAL A 424 -1.78 -7.90 32.77
C VAL A 424 -0.87 -7.26 33.81
N ARG A 425 -0.42 -8.05 34.81
CA ARG A 425 0.41 -7.56 35.91
C ARG A 425 1.80 -7.07 35.46
N GLU A 426 2.38 -7.72 34.44
CA GLU A 426 3.71 -7.40 33.91
C GLU A 426 3.66 -6.45 32.69
N ASP A 427 2.49 -5.88 32.36
CA ASP A 427 2.29 -4.97 31.21
C ASP A 427 2.77 -5.53 29.87
N VAL A 428 2.63 -6.85 29.66
CA VAL A 428 3.19 -7.54 28.50
C VAL A 428 2.49 -7.11 27.20
N LEU A 429 1.16 -6.97 27.25
CA LEU A 429 0.33 -6.57 26.09
C LEU A 429 -0.19 -5.13 26.21
N THR A 430 0.40 -4.32 27.07
CA THR A 430 -0.03 -2.94 27.28
C THR A 430 0.33 -2.07 26.09
N SER A 431 -0.62 -1.24 25.68
CA SER A 431 -0.50 -0.28 24.56
C SER A 431 -0.81 1.14 25.04
N LEU A 432 -0.30 2.12 24.29
CA LEU A 432 -0.51 3.54 24.56
C LEU A 432 -1.44 4.13 23.50
N HIS A 433 -2.54 4.74 23.93
CA HIS A 433 -3.49 5.43 23.07
C HIS A 433 -3.51 6.92 23.41
N ILE A 434 -3.51 7.75 22.36
CA ILE A 434 -3.52 9.20 22.48
C ILE A 434 -4.87 9.72 21.99
N VAL A 435 -5.61 10.36 22.88
CA VAL A 435 -6.89 11.02 22.56
C VAL A 435 -6.68 12.52 22.65
N THR A 436 -7.15 13.26 21.65
CA THR A 436 -7.10 14.73 21.62
C THR A 436 -8.50 15.27 21.84
N PHE A 437 -8.64 16.13 22.81
CA PHE A 437 -9.89 16.86 23.09
C PHE A 437 -9.65 18.32 22.72
N ASP A 438 -10.44 18.84 21.80
CA ASP A 438 -10.41 20.25 21.41
C ASP A 438 -11.66 20.92 21.99
N CYS A 439 -11.45 21.95 22.82
CA CYS A 439 -12.52 22.74 23.41
C CYS A 439 -12.30 24.21 23.06
N GLY A 440 -13.29 24.81 22.44
CA GLY A 440 -13.23 26.24 22.07
C GLY A 440 -14.40 27.01 22.66
N ALA A 441 -14.10 28.15 23.31
CA ALA A 441 -15.09 29.11 23.73
C ALA A 441 -15.26 30.20 22.66
N ARG A 442 -16.49 30.49 22.26
CA ARG A 442 -16.84 31.47 21.23
C ARG A 442 -17.54 32.66 21.82
N GLU A 443 -17.34 33.84 21.24
CA GLU A 443 -18.19 35.01 21.55
C GLU A 443 -19.53 34.86 20.85
N THR A 444 -20.61 34.84 21.63
CA THR A 444 -21.98 34.77 21.10
C THR A 444 -22.69 36.12 21.35
N LYS A 445 -23.82 36.36 20.68
CA LYS A 445 -24.66 37.56 20.89
C LYS A 445 -25.22 37.68 22.33
N LEU A 446 -25.21 36.59 23.09
CA LEU A 446 -25.70 36.52 24.48
C LEU A 446 -24.58 36.63 25.51
N GLY A 447 -23.31 36.71 25.06
CA GLY A 447 -22.13 36.76 25.89
C GLY A 447 -21.08 35.71 25.49
N PRO A 448 -19.86 35.74 26.01
CA PRO A 448 -18.83 34.73 25.74
C PRO A 448 -19.25 33.38 26.34
N GLU A 449 -18.95 32.30 25.60
CA GLU A 449 -19.04 30.95 26.12
C GLU A 449 -17.91 30.71 27.14
N GLU A 450 -18.21 30.04 28.24
CA GLU A 450 -17.23 29.72 29.27
C GLU A 450 -17.05 28.20 29.42
N ILE A 451 -15.82 27.77 29.71
CA ILE A 451 -15.55 26.39 30.09
C ILE A 451 -15.83 26.20 31.56
N THR A 452 -17.00 25.67 31.90
CA THR A 452 -17.47 25.49 33.26
C THR A 452 -18.13 24.15 33.48
N ARG A 453 -18.19 23.69 34.73
CA ARG A 453 -18.99 22.52 35.12
C ARG A 453 -20.44 22.88 35.43
N ASP A 454 -20.73 24.17 35.64
CA ASP A 454 -22.09 24.64 35.86
C ASP A 454 -22.85 24.79 34.54
N ILE A 455 -23.42 23.66 34.11
CA ILE A 455 -24.18 23.58 32.86
C ILE A 455 -25.66 23.38 33.21
N PRO A 456 -26.55 24.27 32.77
CA PRO A 456 -27.98 24.14 33.03
C PRO A 456 -28.54 22.83 32.51
N ASN A 457 -29.38 22.16 33.33
CA ASN A 457 -30.04 20.87 33.00
C ASN A 457 -29.13 19.65 32.79
N VAL A 458 -27.88 19.69 33.23
CA VAL A 458 -26.95 18.56 33.24
C VAL A 458 -26.63 18.19 34.68
N GLY A 459 -26.87 16.94 35.05
CA GLY A 459 -26.56 16.43 36.41
C GLY A 459 -25.06 16.20 36.59
N GLU A 460 -24.57 16.32 37.85
CA GLU A 460 -23.15 16.12 38.17
C GLU A 460 -22.60 14.77 37.77
N ASP A 461 -23.42 13.71 37.76
CA ASP A 461 -22.99 12.37 37.36
C ASP A 461 -22.65 12.29 35.87
N ALA A 462 -23.30 13.10 35.02
CA ALA A 462 -22.99 13.18 33.59
C ALA A 462 -21.69 13.95 33.30
N LEU A 463 -21.20 14.72 34.26
CA LEU A 463 -19.98 15.56 34.15
C LEU A 463 -18.75 14.89 34.82
N ARG A 464 -18.88 13.65 35.31
CA ARG A 464 -17.77 12.95 35.98
C ARG A 464 -16.74 12.34 35.03
N ASN A 465 -17.08 12.10 33.77
CA ASN A 465 -16.21 11.44 32.76
C ASN A 465 -15.62 12.44 31.79
#